data_0b44d217bf0b4c4d405d726d4f60ed11
#
_entry.id   0b44d217bf0b4c4d405d726d4f60ed11
#
_cell.length_a   1.000
_cell.length_b   1.000
_cell.length_c   1.000
_cell.angle_alpha   90.00
_cell.angle_beta   90.00
_cell.angle_gamma   90.00
#
_symmetry.space_group_name_H-M   'P 1'
#
loop_
_entity.id
_entity.type
_entity.pdbx_description
1 polymer ?
#
loop_
_entity_poly.entity_id
_entity_poly.type
_entity_poly.pdbx_seq_one_letter_code
_entity_poly.pdbx_strand_id
1 'polypeptide(L)'
;MNKLTQQEEEVMLYIWSLKECFVKDIVAKFHEPRPPYTTVASIVTNLKRKGYVKAKRIGNTYLYTPNIRQSEYKRTFMGGFVHNYFANSYKEMVSFFAKEQKLTADDLKDIIDLIEKGKEE
;
A
#
# COMPACT_ATOMS: atom_id res chain seq x y z
N MET A 1 6.47 -6.61 10.65
CA MET A 1 6.55 -5.99 9.32
C MET A 1 7.27 -4.66 9.41
N ASN A 2 8.34 -4.48 8.65
CA ASN A 2 9.11 -3.24 8.67
C ASN A 2 8.35 -2.12 7.99
N LYS A 3 8.41 -0.92 8.60
CA LYS A 3 7.78 0.25 8.03
C LYS A 3 8.54 0.69 6.77
N LEU A 4 7.80 1.04 5.73
CA LEU A 4 8.38 1.54 4.48
C LEU A 4 8.59 3.06 4.56
N THR A 5 9.67 3.53 3.92
CA THR A 5 9.83 4.96 3.66
C THR A 5 8.82 5.37 2.59
N GLN A 6 8.63 6.68 2.42
CA GLN A 6 7.72 7.20 1.40
C GLN A 6 8.10 6.73 -0.01
N GLN A 7 9.39 6.75 -0.33
CA GLN A 7 9.88 6.27 -1.63
C GLN A 7 9.67 4.78 -1.81
N GLU A 8 9.95 4.00 -0.77
CA GLU A 8 9.72 2.55 -0.80
C GLU A 8 8.24 2.23 -0.99
N GLU A 9 7.37 2.96 -0.30
CA GLU A 9 5.93 2.75 -0.43
C GLU A 9 5.45 3.06 -1.85
N GLU A 10 5.92 4.14 -2.45
CA GLU A 10 5.57 4.49 -3.84
C GLU A 10 5.96 3.38 -4.81
N VAL A 11 7.19 2.88 -4.69
CA VAL A 11 7.66 1.76 -5.53
C VAL A 11 6.82 0.51 -5.27
N MET A 12 6.53 0.22 -4.01
CA MET A 12 5.74 -0.96 -3.66
C MET A 12 4.31 -0.89 -4.21
N LEU A 13 3.71 0.31 -4.22
CA LEU A 13 2.38 0.50 -4.83
C LEU A 13 2.40 0.16 -6.32
N TYR A 14 3.46 0.55 -7.03
CA TYR A 14 3.63 0.18 -8.44
C TYR A 14 3.79 -1.33 -8.62
N ILE A 15 4.57 -1.98 -7.75
CA ILE A 15 4.80 -3.41 -7.81
C ILE A 15 3.48 -4.17 -7.59
N TRP A 16 2.69 -3.77 -6.60
CA TRP A 16 1.37 -4.39 -6.37
C TRP A 16 0.45 -4.23 -7.58
N SER A 17 0.46 -3.06 -8.21
CA SER A 17 -0.37 -2.80 -9.37
C SER A 17 0.06 -3.63 -10.58
N LEU A 18 1.36 -3.83 -10.76
CA LEU A 18 1.92 -4.61 -11.88
C LEU A 18 1.83 -6.12 -11.63
N LYS A 19 1.74 -6.56 -10.39
CA LYS A 19 1.70 -7.95 -9.93
C LYS A 19 3.04 -8.67 -10.08
N GLU A 20 3.67 -8.59 -11.23
CA GLU A 20 5.06 -9.03 -11.45
C GLU A 20 5.70 -8.03 -12.40
N CYS A 21 6.99 -7.76 -12.22
CA CYS A 21 7.64 -6.71 -12.97
C CYS A 21 9.16 -6.77 -12.91
N PHE A 22 9.76 -6.18 -13.93
CA PHE A 22 11.18 -5.83 -13.93
C PHE A 22 11.32 -4.40 -13.42
N VAL A 23 12.53 -3.99 -13.03
CA VAL A 23 12.79 -2.62 -12.55
C VAL A 23 12.40 -1.60 -13.62
N LYS A 24 12.66 -1.88 -14.89
CA LYS A 24 12.29 -0.97 -16.00
C LYS A 24 10.80 -0.67 -16.04
N ASP A 25 9.97 -1.66 -15.67
CA ASP A 25 8.52 -1.50 -15.67
C ASP A 25 8.08 -0.55 -14.55
N ILE A 26 8.78 -0.60 -13.42
CA ILE A 26 8.51 0.30 -12.29
C ILE A 26 8.90 1.73 -12.66
N VAL A 27 10.09 1.91 -13.27
CA VAL A 27 10.54 3.23 -13.73
C VAL A 27 9.51 3.85 -14.68
N ALA A 28 8.93 3.04 -15.56
CA ALA A 28 7.93 3.51 -16.52
C ALA A 28 6.64 4.00 -15.86
N LYS A 29 6.36 3.58 -14.61
CA LYS A 29 5.18 4.04 -13.87
C LYS A 29 5.32 5.43 -13.27
N PHE A 30 6.53 5.90 -13.09
CA PHE A 30 6.77 7.24 -12.53
C PHE A 30 6.44 8.33 -13.55
N HIS A 31 5.96 9.47 -13.04
CA HIS A 31 5.78 10.67 -13.84
C HIS A 31 7.12 11.34 -14.12
N GLU A 32 7.18 12.11 -15.19
CA GLU A 32 8.38 12.90 -15.50
C GLU A 32 8.57 14.03 -14.45
N PRO A 33 9.80 14.31 -14.00
CA PRO A 33 11.03 13.61 -14.36
C PRO A 33 11.14 12.26 -13.63
N ARG A 34 11.39 11.20 -14.37
CA ARG A 34 11.52 9.86 -13.81
C ARG A 34 12.83 9.71 -13.05
N PRO A 35 12.83 8.96 -11.93
CA PRO A 35 14.08 8.66 -11.24
C PRO A 35 14.97 7.77 -12.12
N PRO A 36 16.29 7.82 -11.92
CA PRO A 36 17.20 6.91 -12.61
C PRO A 36 16.89 5.45 -12.31
N TYR A 37 17.16 4.59 -13.27
CA TYR A 37 17.02 3.14 -13.10
C TYR A 37 17.74 2.63 -11.86
N THR A 38 18.98 3.08 -11.63
CA THR A 38 19.80 2.65 -10.50
C THR A 38 19.17 3.02 -9.15
N THR A 39 18.51 4.17 -9.08
CA THR A 39 17.80 4.60 -7.86
C THR A 39 16.65 3.64 -7.55
N VAL A 40 15.84 3.34 -8.56
CA VAL A 40 14.70 2.42 -8.40
C VAL A 40 15.20 1.01 -8.06
N ALA A 41 16.26 0.56 -8.72
CA ALA A 41 16.86 -0.74 -8.44
C ALA A 41 17.34 -0.85 -6.98
N SER A 42 17.92 0.21 -6.43
CA SER A 42 18.32 0.25 -5.01
C SER A 42 17.14 0.14 -4.07
N ILE A 43 16.05 0.85 -4.39
CA ILE A 43 14.82 0.81 -3.59
C ILE A 43 14.25 -0.61 -3.58
N VAL A 44 14.21 -1.26 -4.75
CA VAL A 44 13.70 -2.63 -4.88
C VAL A 44 14.56 -3.61 -4.11
N THR A 45 15.88 -3.42 -4.14
CA THR A 45 16.81 -4.24 -3.35
C THR A 45 16.51 -4.11 -1.85
N ASN A 46 16.22 -2.90 -1.38
CA ASN A 46 15.83 -2.67 0.01
C ASN A 46 14.49 -3.34 0.35
N LEU A 47 13.53 -3.28 -0.58
CA LEU A 47 12.25 -3.95 -0.40
C LEU A 47 12.41 -5.46 -0.29
N LYS A 48 13.30 -6.03 -1.11
CA LYS A 48 13.62 -7.46 -1.02
C LYS A 48 14.23 -7.81 0.34
N ARG A 49 15.18 -7.01 0.81
CA ARG A 49 15.82 -7.23 2.10
C ARG A 49 14.81 -7.17 3.24
N LYS A 50 13.83 -6.26 3.14
CA LYS A 50 12.76 -6.12 4.15
C LYS A 50 11.69 -7.19 4.04
N GLY A 51 11.77 -8.06 3.03
CA GLY A 51 10.82 -9.16 2.85
C GLY A 51 9.53 -8.82 2.11
N TYR A 52 9.48 -7.65 1.46
CA TYR A 52 8.28 -7.21 0.74
C TYR A 52 8.14 -7.81 -0.64
N VAL A 53 9.25 -8.13 -1.28
CA VAL A 53 9.25 -8.70 -2.63
C VAL A 53 10.15 -9.92 -2.70
N LYS A 54 9.84 -10.78 -3.67
CA LYS A 54 10.67 -11.90 -4.08
C LYS A 54 11.26 -11.60 -5.43
N ALA A 55 12.44 -12.15 -5.71
CA ALA A 55 13.12 -11.98 -6.98
C ALA A 55 13.37 -13.33 -7.62
N LYS A 56 13.08 -13.44 -8.91
CA LYS A 56 13.41 -14.60 -9.72
C LYS A 56 14.32 -14.15 -10.85
N ARG A 57 15.49 -14.77 -10.97
CA ARG A 57 16.42 -14.43 -12.04
C ARG A 57 15.88 -14.87 -13.39
N ILE A 58 15.85 -13.96 -14.34
CA ILE A 58 15.46 -14.22 -15.74
C ILE A 58 16.51 -13.59 -16.63
N GLY A 59 17.38 -14.43 -17.20
CA GLY A 59 18.52 -13.94 -17.98
C GLY A 59 19.45 -13.12 -17.12
N ASN A 60 19.70 -11.87 -17.50
CA ASN A 60 20.60 -10.95 -16.81
C ASN A 60 19.86 -10.01 -15.84
N THR A 61 18.58 -10.25 -15.60
CA THR A 61 17.77 -9.37 -14.77
C THR A 61 16.92 -10.19 -13.80
N TYR A 62 16.13 -9.50 -12.98
CA TYR A 62 15.26 -10.13 -12.00
C TYR A 62 13.82 -9.72 -12.22
N LEU A 63 12.93 -10.71 -12.17
CA LEU A 63 11.49 -10.49 -12.11
C LEU A 63 11.08 -10.44 -10.66
N TYR A 64 10.43 -9.36 -10.26
CA TYR A 64 9.99 -9.13 -8.88
C TYR A 64 8.51 -9.37 -8.73
N THR A 65 8.13 -10.02 -7.64
CA THR A 65 6.72 -10.24 -7.27
C THR A 65 6.52 -9.85 -5.81
N PRO A 66 5.33 -9.36 -5.44
CA PRO A 66 5.04 -9.07 -4.05
C PRO A 66 5.10 -10.33 -3.19
N ASN A 67 5.75 -10.23 -2.03
CA ASN A 67 5.78 -11.27 -1.02
C ASN A 67 4.81 -10.98 0.13
N ILE A 68 4.35 -9.75 0.24
CA ILE A 68 3.37 -9.29 1.22
C ILE A 68 2.20 -8.73 0.43
N ARG A 69 0.98 -9.12 0.79
CA ARG A 69 -0.23 -8.63 0.12
C ARG A 69 -0.47 -7.17 0.46
N GLN A 70 -0.96 -6.40 -0.49
CA GLN A 70 -1.33 -5.00 -0.27
C GLN A 70 -2.35 -4.86 0.86
N SER A 71 -3.33 -5.77 0.94
CA SER A 71 -4.34 -5.76 2.00
C SER A 71 -3.72 -5.94 3.38
N GLU A 72 -2.69 -6.77 3.50
CA GLU A 72 -1.95 -7.00 4.73
C GLU A 72 -1.21 -5.75 5.18
N TYR A 73 -0.51 -5.12 4.25
CA TYR A 73 0.22 -3.88 4.51
C TYR A 73 -0.74 -2.76 4.91
N LYS A 74 -1.84 -2.61 4.15
CA LYS A 74 -2.87 -1.60 4.42
C LYS A 74 -3.46 -1.77 5.82
N ARG A 75 -3.77 -3.00 6.21
CA ARG A 75 -4.33 -3.30 7.53
C ARG A 75 -3.38 -2.87 8.64
N THR A 76 -2.10 -3.22 8.51
CA THR A 76 -1.08 -2.89 9.51
C THR A 76 -0.86 -1.38 9.58
N PHE A 77 -0.74 -0.71 8.44
CA PHE A 77 -0.54 0.73 8.37
C PHE A 77 -1.72 1.48 8.97
N MET A 78 -2.95 1.12 8.57
CA MET A 78 -4.15 1.82 9.05
C MET A 78 -4.38 1.58 10.54
N GLY A 79 -4.06 0.39 11.04
CA GLY A 79 -4.13 0.12 12.47
C GLY A 79 -3.22 1.04 13.28
N GLY A 80 -1.99 1.22 12.83
CA GLY A 80 -1.05 2.14 13.45
C GLY A 80 -1.50 3.60 13.36
N PHE A 81 -2.06 3.99 12.22
CA PHE A 81 -2.59 5.33 11.99
C PHE A 81 -3.73 5.64 12.99
N VAL A 82 -4.67 4.71 13.14
CA VAL A 82 -5.78 4.91 14.07
C VAL A 82 -5.29 4.96 15.50
N HIS A 83 -4.31 4.10 15.85
CA HIS A 83 -3.70 4.13 17.19
C HIS A 83 -3.07 5.49 17.48
N ASN A 84 -2.26 6.00 16.55
CA ASN A 84 -1.46 7.21 16.77
C ASN A 84 -2.30 8.49 16.73
N TYR A 85 -3.28 8.57 15.83
CA TYR A 85 -4.01 9.82 15.58
C TYR A 85 -5.40 9.84 16.20
N PHE A 86 -5.97 8.68 16.51
CA PHE A 86 -7.36 8.59 17.00
C PHE A 86 -7.49 7.73 18.26
N ALA A 87 -6.39 7.47 18.96
CA ALA A 87 -6.38 6.71 20.20
C ALA A 87 -7.11 5.36 20.08
N ASN A 88 -6.91 4.64 18.96
CA ASN A 88 -7.56 3.37 18.62
C ASN A 88 -9.07 3.48 18.38
N SER A 89 -9.64 4.68 18.26
CA SER A 89 -11.06 4.83 18.01
C SER A 89 -11.34 4.98 16.52
N TYR A 90 -11.84 3.91 15.91
CA TYR A 90 -12.28 3.95 14.51
C TYR A 90 -13.49 4.86 14.33
N LYS A 91 -14.34 4.95 15.36
CA LYS A 91 -15.47 5.87 15.37
C LYS A 91 -15.00 7.32 15.27
N GLU A 92 -13.96 7.68 16.03
CA GLU A 92 -13.39 9.02 15.99
C GLU A 92 -12.79 9.33 14.62
N MET A 93 -12.13 8.35 14.01
CA MET A 93 -11.57 8.51 12.66
C MET A 93 -12.69 8.79 11.64
N VAL A 94 -13.74 7.98 11.65
CA VAL A 94 -14.88 8.17 10.74
C VAL A 94 -15.56 9.52 10.99
N SER A 95 -15.74 9.88 12.26
CA SER A 95 -16.34 11.16 12.66
C SER A 95 -15.50 12.35 12.17
N PHE A 96 -14.19 12.24 12.23
CA PHE A 96 -13.29 13.27 11.72
C PHE A 96 -13.53 13.51 10.23
N PHE A 97 -13.56 12.45 9.44
CA PHE A 97 -13.79 12.57 7.99
C PHE A 97 -15.21 13.03 7.65
N ALA A 98 -16.19 12.67 8.47
CA ALA A 98 -17.56 13.16 8.30
C ALA A 98 -17.64 14.68 8.53
N LYS A 99 -16.97 15.18 9.58
CA LYS A 99 -16.90 16.63 9.88
C LYS A 99 -16.14 17.40 8.81
N GLU A 100 -15.14 16.77 8.19
CA GLU A 100 -14.37 17.34 7.08
C GLU A 100 -15.12 17.26 5.75
N GLN A 101 -16.37 16.78 5.77
CA GLN A 101 -17.22 16.65 4.59
C GLN A 101 -16.62 15.73 3.51
N LYS A 102 -15.86 14.72 3.94
CA LYS A 102 -15.27 13.71 3.05
C LYS A 102 -16.16 12.48 2.88
N LEU A 103 -17.19 12.37 3.74
CA LEU A 103 -18.16 11.28 3.71
C LEU A 103 -19.55 11.85 3.57
N THR A 104 -20.35 11.26 2.69
CA THR A 104 -21.76 11.61 2.52
C THR A 104 -22.63 10.73 3.39
N ALA A 105 -23.90 11.13 3.57
CA ALA A 105 -24.87 10.29 4.27
C ALA A 105 -25.06 8.94 3.54
N ASP A 106 -24.99 8.95 2.21
CA ASP A 106 -25.12 7.71 1.42
C ASP A 106 -23.90 6.80 1.64
N ASP A 107 -22.68 7.37 1.74
CA ASP A 107 -21.49 6.60 2.08
C ASP A 107 -21.65 5.88 3.42
N LEU A 108 -22.18 6.59 4.42
CA LEU A 108 -22.40 6.02 5.76
C LEU A 108 -23.47 4.93 5.75
N LYS A 109 -24.51 5.08 4.93
CA LYS A 109 -25.53 4.04 4.77
C LYS A 109 -24.93 2.77 4.18
N ASP A 110 -24.07 2.91 3.18
CA ASP A 110 -23.37 1.77 2.58
C ASP A 110 -22.48 1.06 3.61
N ILE A 111 -21.81 1.83 4.46
CA ILE A 111 -20.97 1.27 5.53
C ILE A 111 -21.83 0.53 6.56
N ILE A 112 -22.98 1.10 6.92
CA ILE A 112 -23.92 0.45 7.84
C ILE A 112 -24.38 -0.89 7.26
N ASP A 113 -24.70 -0.93 5.97
CA ASP A 113 -25.10 -2.16 5.30
C ASP A 113 -23.99 -3.22 5.35
N LEU A 114 -22.75 -2.84 5.18
CA LEU A 114 -21.61 -3.74 5.30
C LEU A 114 -21.53 -4.36 6.71
N ILE A 115 -21.73 -3.54 7.73
CA ILE A 115 -21.69 -3.99 9.12
C ILE A 115 -22.82 -4.97 9.39
N GLU A 116 -24.02 -4.64 8.92
CA GLU A 116 -25.19 -5.51 9.12
C GLU A 116 -25.04 -6.85 8.41
N LYS A 117 -24.49 -6.86 7.19
CA LYS A 117 -24.18 -8.10 6.46
C LYS A 117 -23.16 -8.95 7.19
N GLY A 118 -22.15 -8.33 7.76
CA GLY A 118 -21.12 -9.04 8.54
C GLY A 118 -21.71 -9.74 9.76
N LYS A 119 -22.75 -9.18 10.36
CA LYS A 119 -23.43 -9.79 11.50
C LYS A 119 -24.26 -11.02 11.11
N GLU A 120 -24.71 -11.09 9.85
CA GLU A 120 -25.51 -12.20 9.35
C GLU A 120 -24.66 -13.42 9.00
N GLU A 121 -23.38 -13.22 8.78
CA GLU A 121 -22.42 -14.26 8.45
C GLU A 121 -21.77 -14.80 9.75
#